data_5829c1fb69f99d28f0f080145ed5d342
#
_entry.id   5829c1fb69f99d28f0f080145ed5d342
#
_cell.length_a   1.000
_cell.length_b   1.000
_cell.length_c   1.000
_cell.angle_alpha   90.00
_cell.angle_beta   90.00
_cell.angle_gamma   90.00
#
_symmetry.space_group_name_H-M   'P 1'
#
loop_
_entity.id
_entity.type
_entity.pdbx_description
1 polymer ?
#
loop_
_entity_poly.entity_id
_entity_poly.type
_entity_poly.pdbx_seq_one_letter_code
_entity_poly.pdbx_strand_id
1 'polypeptide(L)'
;CIYERGNLAMVKMIGRHGHENRIMDLFRQDPDVHFVLCDTYEEVIGGSDLVISAITKVTENFVTDEHFKEGCTVIPICTMGFQNCDLFFDRVFTDEIEQIRGFKYFDHFAPVTTNVADVLNGAAPGRTDNVQRILVYNYGIAIHDLVFAANLLARAETPDTPYRYCRKKHFIRCF
;
A
#
# COMPACT_ATOMS: atom_id res chain seq x y z
N CYS A 1 7.46 -5.33 8.83
CA CYS A 1 6.04 -5.05 8.74
C CYS A 1 5.71 -4.03 9.82
N ILE A 2 5.22 -2.86 9.44
CA ILE A 2 4.96 -1.70 10.32
C ILE A 2 3.65 -1.91 11.13
N TYR A 3 3.13 -3.12 11.13
CA TYR A 3 1.84 -3.43 11.67
C TYR A 3 1.97 -3.92 13.12
N GLU A 4 1.53 -3.09 14.07
CA GLU A 4 1.27 -3.52 15.43
C GLU A 4 -0.15 -4.08 15.49
N ARG A 5 -0.28 -5.39 15.65
CA ARG A 5 -1.56 -6.11 15.66
C ARG A 5 -2.61 -5.51 16.59
N GLY A 6 -2.19 -4.86 17.68
CA GLY A 6 -3.09 -4.29 18.68
C GLY A 6 -3.94 -3.11 18.22
N ASN A 7 -3.67 -2.52 17.06
CA ASN A 7 -4.36 -1.31 16.59
C ASN A 7 -5.30 -1.55 15.39
N LEU A 8 -5.34 -2.76 14.83
CA LEU A 8 -6.24 -3.07 13.72
C LEU A 8 -7.56 -3.65 14.25
N ALA A 9 -8.61 -2.85 14.20
CA ALA A 9 -9.93 -3.26 14.64
C ALA A 9 -10.80 -3.78 13.48
N MET A 10 -10.65 -3.21 12.29
CA MET A 10 -11.51 -3.50 11.15
C MET A 10 -10.73 -3.49 9.83
N VAL A 11 -11.04 -4.45 8.96
CA VAL A 11 -10.56 -4.50 7.58
C VAL A 11 -11.78 -4.53 6.66
N LYS A 12 -12.01 -3.44 5.95
CA LYS A 12 -12.99 -3.36 4.88
C LYS A 12 -12.36 -3.82 3.57
N MET A 13 -13.06 -4.61 2.81
CA MET A 13 -12.57 -5.13 1.54
C MET A 13 -13.64 -5.04 0.47
N ILE A 14 -13.22 -4.66 -0.72
CA ILE A 14 -13.99 -4.85 -1.95
C ILE A 14 -13.16 -5.74 -2.87
N GLY A 15 -13.72 -6.85 -3.29
CA GLY A 15 -13.02 -7.85 -4.08
C GLY A 15 -13.75 -8.17 -5.36
N ARG A 16 -12.98 -8.57 -6.35
CA ARG A 16 -13.49 -9.19 -7.58
C ARG A 16 -12.85 -10.58 -7.64
N HIS A 17 -13.58 -11.61 -7.92
CA HIS A 17 -13.07 -12.99 -8.08
C HIS A 17 -12.85 -13.81 -6.79
N GLY A 18 -13.38 -13.40 -5.64
CA GLY A 18 -13.36 -14.21 -4.40
C GLY A 18 -12.02 -14.24 -3.66
N HIS A 19 -11.08 -13.34 -3.98
CA HIS A 19 -9.79 -13.25 -3.28
C HIS A 19 -9.96 -12.78 -1.83
N GLU A 20 -10.99 -11.98 -1.56
CA GLU A 20 -11.38 -11.52 -0.23
C GLU A 20 -11.64 -12.66 0.73
N ASN A 21 -12.32 -13.71 0.29
CA ASN A 21 -12.57 -14.89 1.12
C ASN A 21 -11.29 -15.60 1.55
N ARG A 22 -10.30 -15.66 0.64
CA ARG A 22 -8.99 -16.25 0.94
C ARG A 22 -8.23 -15.44 1.99
N ILE A 23 -8.30 -14.10 1.93
CA ILE A 23 -7.70 -13.23 2.94
C ILE A 23 -8.36 -13.46 4.29
N MET A 24 -9.69 -13.46 4.36
CA MET A 24 -10.44 -13.73 5.59
C MET A 24 -10.08 -15.11 6.19
N ASP A 25 -9.93 -16.13 5.36
CA ASP A 25 -9.53 -17.47 5.79
C ASP A 25 -8.13 -17.51 6.41
N LEU A 26 -7.18 -16.74 5.87
CA LEU A 26 -5.83 -16.64 6.41
C LEU A 26 -5.79 -16.02 7.82
N PHE A 27 -6.73 -15.13 8.12
CA PHE A 27 -6.82 -14.41 9.39
C PHE A 27 -7.95 -14.93 10.30
N ARG A 28 -8.57 -16.06 9.96
CA ARG A 28 -9.68 -16.65 10.74
C ARG A 28 -9.35 -16.90 12.22
N GLN A 29 -8.08 -17.07 12.54
CA GLN A 29 -7.60 -17.31 13.92
C GLN A 29 -7.27 -16.02 14.68
N ASP A 30 -7.54 -14.86 14.10
CA ASP A 30 -7.28 -13.55 14.69
C ASP A 30 -8.64 -12.92 15.09
N PRO A 31 -9.18 -13.21 16.30
CA PRO A 31 -10.56 -12.85 16.66
C PRO A 31 -10.76 -11.33 16.84
N ASP A 32 -9.66 -10.58 16.96
CA ASP A 32 -9.69 -9.15 17.21
C ASP A 32 -9.86 -8.32 15.93
N VAL A 33 -9.79 -8.95 14.75
CA VAL A 33 -9.92 -8.27 13.46
C VAL A 33 -11.27 -8.57 12.83
N HIS A 34 -12.10 -7.54 12.67
CA HIS A 34 -13.37 -7.65 11.97
C HIS A 34 -13.21 -7.38 10.47
N PHE A 35 -13.59 -8.36 9.65
CA PHE A 35 -13.61 -8.22 8.20
C PHE A 35 -15.00 -7.84 7.72
N VAL A 36 -15.08 -6.82 6.87
CA VAL A 36 -16.32 -6.34 6.25
C VAL A 36 -16.15 -6.37 4.74
N LEU A 37 -17.01 -7.12 4.06
CA LEU A 37 -17.08 -7.07 2.60
C LEU A 37 -18.00 -5.90 2.20
N CYS A 38 -17.48 -5.06 1.30
CA CYS A 38 -18.17 -3.89 0.78
C CYS A 38 -18.54 -4.11 -0.69
N ASP A 39 -19.63 -3.52 -1.11
CA ASP A 39 -20.11 -3.60 -2.50
C ASP A 39 -19.60 -2.42 -3.34
N THR A 40 -19.27 -1.29 -2.70
CA THR A 40 -18.86 -0.06 -3.37
C THR A 40 -17.52 0.48 -2.86
N TYR A 41 -16.88 1.34 -3.66
CA TYR A 41 -15.64 2.01 -3.24
C TYR A 41 -15.88 3.01 -2.11
N GLU A 42 -17.03 3.68 -2.10
CA GLU A 42 -17.44 4.61 -1.06
C GLU A 42 -17.52 3.92 0.31
N GLU A 43 -18.06 2.72 0.35
CA GLU A 43 -18.15 1.93 1.59
C GLU A 43 -16.78 1.50 2.10
N VAL A 44 -15.88 1.04 1.21
CA VAL A 44 -14.56 0.56 1.63
C VAL A 44 -13.65 1.71 2.05
N ILE A 45 -13.74 2.87 1.40
CA ILE A 45 -12.91 4.04 1.68
C ILE A 45 -13.46 4.83 2.87
N GLY A 46 -14.78 5.03 2.91
CA GLY A 46 -15.44 5.88 3.90
C GLY A 46 -15.06 5.52 5.35
N GLY A 47 -14.51 6.50 6.07
CA GLY A 47 -14.09 6.34 7.47
C GLY A 47 -12.82 5.51 7.69
N SER A 48 -12.13 5.05 6.65
CA SER A 48 -10.90 4.27 6.78
C SER A 48 -9.69 5.15 7.08
N ASP A 49 -8.86 4.71 8.04
CA ASP A 49 -7.61 5.39 8.42
C ASP A 49 -6.51 5.13 7.40
N LEU A 50 -6.50 3.91 6.85
CA LEU A 50 -5.56 3.44 5.85
C LEU A 50 -6.33 2.82 4.69
N VAL A 51 -6.07 3.29 3.48
CA VAL A 51 -6.61 2.74 2.25
C VAL A 51 -5.47 2.17 1.40
N ILE A 52 -5.56 0.89 1.07
CA ILE A 52 -4.60 0.24 0.17
C ILE A 52 -5.30 -0.06 -1.14
N SER A 53 -4.84 0.57 -2.23
CA SER A 53 -5.34 0.30 -3.57
C SER A 53 -4.44 -0.70 -4.29
N ALA A 54 -4.98 -1.89 -4.53
CA ALA A 54 -4.37 -2.92 -5.37
C ALA A 54 -4.98 -2.98 -6.78
N ILE A 55 -5.67 -1.92 -7.20
CA ILE A 55 -6.29 -1.82 -8.52
C ILE A 55 -5.19 -1.65 -9.57
N THR A 56 -5.25 -2.44 -10.62
CA THR A 56 -4.21 -2.42 -11.67
C THR A 56 -4.23 -1.13 -12.49
N LYS A 57 -5.43 -0.61 -12.80
CA LYS A 57 -5.59 0.59 -13.62
C LYS A 57 -6.87 1.34 -13.26
N VAL A 58 -6.74 2.63 -13.06
CA VAL A 58 -7.82 3.60 -12.90
C VAL A 58 -7.73 4.62 -14.02
N THR A 59 -8.84 4.88 -14.71
CA THR A 59 -8.92 5.85 -15.81
C THR A 59 -9.65 7.13 -15.42
N GLU A 60 -10.36 7.08 -14.29
CA GLU A 60 -11.15 8.17 -13.71
C GLU A 60 -11.17 8.04 -12.18
N ASN A 61 -11.61 9.08 -11.50
CA ASN A 61 -11.82 9.00 -10.06
C ASN A 61 -12.93 7.98 -9.75
N PHE A 62 -12.64 7.06 -8.83
CA PHE A 62 -13.60 6.02 -8.43
C PHE A 62 -14.47 6.43 -7.23
N VAL A 63 -14.11 7.51 -6.54
CA VAL A 63 -14.91 8.18 -5.50
C VAL A 63 -14.61 9.67 -5.54
N THR A 64 -15.46 10.48 -4.89
CA THR A 64 -15.21 11.90 -4.65
C THR A 64 -14.33 12.09 -3.41
N ASP A 65 -13.66 13.24 -3.32
CA ASP A 65 -12.68 13.57 -2.30
C ASP A 65 -13.23 13.50 -0.87
N GLU A 66 -14.52 13.77 -0.70
CA GLU A 66 -15.23 13.77 0.58
C GLU A 66 -15.30 12.39 1.27
N HIS A 67 -15.11 11.29 0.52
CA HIS A 67 -15.09 9.95 1.08
C HIS A 67 -13.78 9.63 1.82
N PHE A 68 -12.71 10.38 1.52
CA PHE A 68 -11.45 10.24 2.23
C PHE A 68 -11.46 11.09 3.49
N LYS A 69 -11.55 10.45 4.65
CA LYS A 69 -11.60 11.18 5.92
C LYS A 69 -10.31 11.97 6.17
N GLU A 70 -10.40 12.98 7.02
CA GLU A 70 -9.23 13.67 7.54
C GLU A 70 -8.30 12.69 8.26
N GLY A 71 -7.00 12.91 8.11
CA GLY A 71 -5.96 12.07 8.69
C GLY A 71 -5.74 10.72 7.98
N CYS A 72 -6.48 10.38 6.93
CA CYS A 72 -6.28 9.12 6.23
C CYS A 72 -4.94 9.06 5.48
N THR A 73 -4.46 7.84 5.28
CA THR A 73 -3.32 7.54 4.42
C THR A 73 -3.77 6.60 3.31
N VAL A 74 -3.43 6.93 2.06
CA VAL A 74 -3.75 6.10 0.89
C VAL A 74 -2.46 5.57 0.28
N ILE A 75 -2.40 4.27 0.02
CA ILE A 75 -1.22 3.58 -0.53
C ILE A 75 -1.62 2.80 -1.78
N PRO A 76 -1.49 3.37 -2.98
CA PRO A 76 -1.57 2.59 -4.20
C PRO A 76 -0.31 1.75 -4.39
N ILE A 77 -0.50 0.46 -4.70
CA ILE A 77 0.61 -0.48 -4.95
C ILE A 77 0.83 -0.76 -6.43
N CYS A 78 -0.03 -0.23 -7.30
CA CYS A 78 0.12 -0.33 -8.76
C CYS A 78 0.22 1.07 -9.36
N THR A 79 1.16 1.26 -10.29
CA THR A 79 1.51 2.56 -10.89
C THR A 79 0.32 3.31 -11.48
N MET A 80 -0.63 2.62 -12.08
CA MET A 80 -1.82 3.24 -12.66
C MET A 80 -3.08 3.10 -11.78
N GLY A 81 -2.92 2.58 -10.56
CA GLY A 81 -4.07 2.27 -9.70
C GLY A 81 -4.71 3.46 -9.01
N PHE A 82 -4.10 4.66 -9.10
CA PHE A 82 -4.60 5.83 -8.37
C PHE A 82 -4.32 7.19 -9.04
N GLN A 83 -3.62 7.25 -10.14
CA GLN A 83 -3.08 8.50 -10.71
C GLN A 83 -4.11 9.56 -11.14
N ASN A 84 -5.38 9.25 -11.14
CA ASN A 84 -6.45 10.21 -11.44
C ASN A 84 -7.20 10.70 -10.18
N CYS A 85 -6.75 10.31 -8.99
CA CYS A 85 -7.40 10.62 -7.71
C CYS A 85 -6.42 11.27 -6.72
N ASP A 86 -5.39 11.98 -7.22
CA ASP A 86 -4.22 12.39 -6.43
C ASP A 86 -4.14 13.90 -6.12
N LEU A 87 -5.15 14.69 -6.54
CA LEU A 87 -5.03 16.14 -6.50
C LEU A 87 -5.36 16.82 -5.17
N PHE A 88 -6.06 16.16 -4.25
CA PHE A 88 -6.54 16.79 -3.02
C PHE A 88 -5.71 16.43 -1.77
N PHE A 89 -4.68 15.63 -1.90
CA PHE A 89 -3.84 15.23 -0.76
C PHE A 89 -2.93 16.37 -0.31
N ASP A 90 -2.82 16.52 1.01
CA ASP A 90 -1.97 17.56 1.62
C ASP A 90 -0.47 17.23 1.47
N ARG A 91 -0.14 15.95 1.42
CA ARG A 91 1.22 15.43 1.22
C ARG A 91 1.20 14.21 0.32
N VAL A 92 2.21 14.16 -0.55
CA VAL A 92 2.45 12.99 -1.40
C VAL A 92 3.85 12.45 -1.09
N PHE A 93 3.95 11.18 -0.78
CA PHE A 93 5.22 10.48 -0.62
C PHE A 93 5.39 9.48 -1.74
N THR A 94 6.62 9.22 -2.14
CA THR A 94 6.92 8.22 -3.17
C THR A 94 8.25 7.53 -2.88
N ASP A 95 8.40 6.32 -3.37
CA ASP A 95 9.69 5.62 -3.34
C ASP A 95 10.75 6.39 -4.12
N GLU A 96 10.39 6.91 -5.30
CA GLU A 96 11.28 7.68 -6.17
C GLU A 96 10.46 8.65 -7.03
N ILE A 97 10.75 9.94 -6.94
CA ILE A 97 10.03 11.02 -7.66
C ILE A 97 10.06 10.81 -9.18
N GLU A 98 11.18 10.33 -9.71
CA GLU A 98 11.33 10.12 -11.16
C GLU A 98 10.34 9.08 -11.71
N GLN A 99 9.90 8.13 -10.89
CA GLN A 99 8.91 7.13 -11.32
C GLN A 99 7.52 7.70 -11.55
N ILE A 100 7.17 8.77 -10.87
CA ILE A 100 5.84 9.40 -10.93
C ILE A 100 5.83 10.71 -11.74
N ARG A 101 6.98 11.16 -12.22
CA ARG A 101 7.12 12.41 -13.01
C ARG A 101 6.24 12.41 -14.26
N GLY A 102 5.99 11.26 -14.86
CA GLY A 102 5.13 11.10 -16.03
C GLY A 102 3.63 11.00 -15.73
N PHE A 103 3.20 11.13 -14.50
CA PHE A 103 1.78 11.05 -14.16
C PHE A 103 1.04 12.29 -14.67
N LYS A 104 -0.20 12.07 -15.08
CA LYS A 104 -1.06 13.09 -15.74
C LYS A 104 -1.13 14.42 -14.98
N TYR A 105 -1.11 14.36 -13.66
CA TYR A 105 -1.28 15.54 -12.79
C TYR A 105 -0.04 15.85 -11.95
N PHE A 106 1.13 15.31 -12.32
CA PHE A 106 2.35 15.46 -11.53
C PHE A 106 2.65 16.91 -11.18
N ASP A 107 2.54 17.84 -12.13
CA ASP A 107 2.85 19.26 -11.91
C ASP A 107 1.95 19.91 -10.84
N HIS A 108 0.78 19.37 -10.60
CA HIS A 108 -0.15 19.87 -9.58
C HIS A 108 0.24 19.42 -8.17
N PHE A 109 0.72 18.21 -8.00
CA PHE A 109 1.09 17.67 -6.69
C PHE A 109 2.60 17.61 -6.44
N ALA A 110 3.43 17.88 -7.45
CA ALA A 110 4.88 17.92 -7.29
C ALA A 110 5.35 18.82 -6.13
N PRO A 111 4.76 20.02 -5.87
CA PRO A 111 5.17 20.88 -4.78
C PRO A 111 5.01 20.27 -3.37
N VAL A 112 4.11 19.30 -3.20
CA VAL A 112 3.87 18.62 -1.92
C VAL A 112 4.45 17.22 -1.89
N THR A 113 5.24 16.85 -2.90
CA THR A 113 5.83 15.51 -3.05
C THR A 113 7.21 15.42 -2.42
N THR A 114 7.46 14.32 -1.72
CA THR A 114 8.73 14.03 -1.02
C THR A 114 9.08 12.56 -1.18
N ASN A 115 10.36 12.23 -1.33
CA ASN A 115 10.79 10.83 -1.29
C ASN A 115 10.64 10.25 0.12
N VAL A 116 10.17 9.02 0.22
CA VAL A 116 10.06 8.29 1.51
C VAL A 116 11.43 8.19 2.19
N ALA A 117 12.50 8.00 1.42
CA ALA A 117 13.85 7.94 1.95
C ALA A 117 14.27 9.22 2.71
N ASP A 118 13.86 10.39 2.24
CA ASP A 118 14.16 11.66 2.90
C ASP A 118 13.47 11.77 4.26
N VAL A 119 12.23 11.25 4.35
CA VAL A 119 11.50 11.20 5.62
C VAL A 119 12.16 10.22 6.59
N LEU A 120 12.52 9.03 6.13
CA LEU A 120 13.15 8.01 6.97
C LEU A 120 14.52 8.44 7.49
N ASN A 121 15.26 9.23 6.71
CA ASN A 121 16.58 9.78 7.09
C ASN A 121 16.47 11.09 7.90
N GLY A 122 15.26 11.60 8.14
CA GLY A 122 15.04 12.87 8.85
C GLY A 122 15.37 14.14 8.05
N ALA A 123 15.60 14.01 6.74
CA ALA A 123 15.87 15.14 5.86
C ALA A 123 14.59 15.93 5.49
N ALA A 124 13.44 15.29 5.57
CA ALA A 124 12.15 15.91 5.34
C ALA A 124 11.11 15.47 6.40
N PRO A 125 10.13 16.32 6.72
CA PRO A 125 9.07 15.94 7.65
C PRO A 125 8.12 14.93 7.01
N GLY A 126 7.67 13.95 7.82
CA GLY A 126 6.57 13.08 7.50
C GLY A 126 5.21 13.76 7.73
N ARG A 127 4.26 13.05 8.32
CA ARG A 127 3.00 13.61 8.81
C ARG A 127 3.28 14.66 9.88
N THR A 128 2.72 15.86 9.75
CA THR A 128 2.94 16.96 10.70
C THR A 128 1.72 17.26 11.58
N ASP A 129 0.54 16.77 11.20
CA ASP A 129 -0.68 16.87 12.00
C ASP A 129 -1.62 15.69 11.73
N ASN A 130 -2.70 15.60 12.50
CA ASN A 130 -3.64 14.48 12.47
C ASN A 130 -4.76 14.64 11.44
N VAL A 131 -4.84 15.77 10.75
CA VAL A 131 -5.89 16.03 9.75
C VAL A 131 -5.36 15.87 8.30
N GLN A 132 -4.04 15.93 8.11
CA GLN A 132 -3.43 15.75 6.78
C GLN A 132 -3.85 14.44 6.13
N ARG A 133 -4.34 14.54 4.91
CA ARG A 133 -4.55 13.39 4.01
C ARG A 133 -3.26 13.13 3.25
N ILE A 134 -2.78 11.92 3.34
CA ILE A 134 -1.47 11.52 2.79
C ILE A 134 -1.65 10.48 1.70
N LEU A 135 -1.00 10.69 0.57
CA LEU A 135 -0.86 9.71 -0.50
C LEU A 135 0.57 9.18 -0.53
N VAL A 136 0.74 7.86 -0.54
CA VAL A 136 2.06 7.22 -0.61
C VAL A 136 2.13 6.32 -1.82
N TYR A 137 2.81 6.77 -2.85
CA TYR A 137 3.11 5.96 -4.03
C TYR A 137 4.23 4.97 -3.71
N ASN A 138 3.84 3.73 -3.45
CA ASN A 138 4.75 2.66 -3.06
C ASN A 138 4.79 1.58 -4.16
N TYR A 139 5.50 1.88 -5.23
CA TYR A 139 5.58 1.02 -6.41
C TYR A 139 6.75 0.05 -6.38
N GLY A 140 7.64 0.23 -5.42
CA GLY A 140 8.89 -0.50 -5.30
C GLY A 140 9.96 -0.04 -6.29
N ILE A 141 11.20 -0.23 -5.90
CA ILE A 141 12.39 0.01 -6.71
C ILE A 141 13.27 -1.23 -6.68
N ALA A 142 13.91 -1.52 -7.82
CA ALA A 142 14.69 -2.75 -8.01
C ALA A 142 15.80 -2.98 -6.97
N ILE A 143 16.27 -1.92 -6.32
CA ILE A 143 17.26 -2.03 -5.23
C ILE A 143 16.74 -2.83 -4.05
N HIS A 144 15.41 -2.78 -3.77
CA HIS A 144 14.79 -3.59 -2.72
C HIS A 144 14.95 -5.08 -3.02
N ASP A 145 14.71 -5.49 -4.27
CA ASP A 145 14.84 -6.88 -4.70
C ASP A 145 16.29 -7.36 -4.56
N LEU A 146 17.26 -6.51 -4.89
CA LEU A 146 18.68 -6.82 -4.73
C LEU A 146 19.06 -6.99 -3.25
N VAL A 147 18.57 -6.12 -2.37
CA VAL A 147 18.83 -6.21 -0.92
C VAL A 147 18.19 -7.48 -0.35
N PHE A 148 16.95 -7.80 -0.73
CA PHE A 148 16.30 -9.04 -0.30
C PHE A 148 17.03 -10.27 -0.82
N ALA A 149 17.43 -10.30 -2.08
CA ALA A 149 18.16 -11.40 -2.69
C ALA A 149 19.52 -11.63 -2.00
N ALA A 150 20.27 -10.55 -1.76
CA ALA A 150 21.56 -10.62 -1.04
C ALA A 150 21.40 -11.16 0.39
N ASN A 151 20.39 -10.70 1.12
CA ASN A 151 20.10 -11.19 2.47
C ASN A 151 19.68 -12.68 2.48
N LEU A 152 18.89 -13.10 1.49
CA LEU A 152 18.51 -14.50 1.35
C LEU A 152 19.70 -15.38 1.02
N LEU A 153 20.59 -14.94 0.14
CA LEU A 153 21.81 -15.66 -0.20
C LEU A 153 22.73 -15.81 1.00
N ALA A 154 22.99 -14.71 1.72
CA ALA A 154 23.83 -14.75 2.93
C ALA A 154 23.28 -15.70 4.00
N ARG A 155 21.96 -15.78 4.16
CA ARG A 155 21.33 -16.74 5.08
C ARG A 155 21.38 -18.17 4.56
N ALA A 156 21.32 -18.40 3.26
CA ALA A 156 21.40 -19.73 2.66
C ALA A 156 22.81 -20.34 2.76
N GLU A 157 23.84 -19.50 2.83
CA GLU A 157 25.24 -19.92 2.99
C GLU A 157 25.61 -20.25 4.45
N THR A 158 24.75 -19.96 5.43
CA THR A 158 24.98 -20.35 6.84
C THR A 158 24.57 -21.81 7.07
N PRO A 159 25.47 -22.68 7.63
CA PRO A 159 25.27 -24.13 7.70
C PRO A 159 24.07 -24.61 8.52
N ASP A 160 23.53 -23.76 9.40
CA ASP A 160 22.49 -24.13 10.38
C ASP A 160 21.07 -23.70 10.01
N THR A 161 20.85 -23.20 8.83
CA THR A 161 19.48 -22.85 8.41
C THR A 161 18.90 -23.99 7.57
N PRO A 162 17.97 -24.81 8.12
CA PRO A 162 17.32 -25.82 7.32
C PRO A 162 16.36 -25.15 6.32
N TYR A 163 16.86 -24.73 5.18
CA TYR A 163 16.02 -24.37 4.05
C TYR A 163 15.36 -25.64 3.53
N ARG A 164 14.20 -25.96 4.09
CA ARG A 164 13.29 -26.88 3.43
C ARG A 164 12.77 -26.19 2.18
N TYR A 165 13.41 -26.45 1.07
CA TYR A 165 12.85 -26.14 -0.26
C TYR A 165 11.50 -26.87 -0.35
N CYS A 166 10.42 -26.12 -0.10
CA CYS A 166 9.09 -26.68 -0.20
C CYS A 166 8.81 -26.92 -1.69
N ARG A 167 9.19 -28.09 -2.21
CA ARG A 167 8.81 -28.57 -3.54
C ARG A 167 7.31 -28.89 -3.61
N LYS A 168 6.45 -28.04 -3.11
CA LYS A 168 5.04 -28.11 -3.44
C LYS A 168 4.80 -27.18 -4.62
N LYS A 169 4.50 -27.79 -5.75
CA LYS A 169 4.05 -27.20 -7.02
C LYS A 169 2.75 -26.41 -6.86
N HIS A 170 2.78 -25.32 -6.15
CA HIS A 170 1.74 -24.31 -6.23
C HIS A 170 2.43 -22.98 -6.48
N PHE A 171 2.75 -22.75 -7.73
CA PHE A 171 2.94 -21.41 -8.23
C PHE A 171 1.64 -20.67 -7.97
N ILE A 172 1.68 -19.73 -7.02
CA ILE A 172 0.66 -18.71 -6.91
C ILE A 172 0.87 -17.83 -8.14
N ARG A 173 0.08 -18.05 -9.18
CA ARG A 173 -0.06 -17.07 -10.25
C ARG A 173 -0.81 -15.89 -9.63
N CYS A 174 -0.10 -14.81 -9.33
CA CYS A 174 -0.71 -13.51 -9.19
C CYS A 174 -1.11 -13.06 -10.61
N PHE A 175 -2.38 -12.95 -10.87
CA PHE A 175 -2.93 -12.28 -12.04
C PHE A 175 -3.39 -10.88 -11.64
#